data_dce6143173a4a3b0a91487f4c712ad41
#
_entry.id   dce6143173a4a3b0a91487f4c712ad41
#
_cell.length_a   1.000
_cell.length_b   1.000
_cell.length_c   1.000
_cell.angle_alpha   90.00
_cell.angle_beta   90.00
_cell.angle_gamma   90.00
#
_symmetry.space_group_name_H-M   'P 1'
#
loop_
_entity.id
_entity.type
_entity.pdbx_description
1 polymer ?
#
loop_
_entity_poly.entity_id
_entity_poly.type
_entity_poly.pdbx_seq_one_letter_code
_entity_poly.pdbx_strand_id
1 'polypeptide(L)'
;RLLATPSVAVGRAMLTGSDMAEICRTALLQAMSTTRVWNDAIADEVLRKEDAVDHYEDVLGTYLVKLSAKHLSVDDNRTVNTLLHTIGDFERVSDHAVNLIKTAEEIRDKSIKFSDEALGDLSVLEAAVQDIVNRTVDAFQKGDTYAAKKIEPLEQVVDGLVREVKSRHIARLQAGACTIEYGFVLDDLLTNYERIADHCSNIAVAMIEVAADKFDTHEYLNTVKHGDDVKFERRYEKYRGRYTFPPEAYSE
;
A
#
# COMPACT_ATOMS: atom_id res chain seq x y z
N ARG A 1 -27.11 20.01 7.57
CA ARG A 1 -28.02 20.11 6.39
C ARG A 1 -27.87 18.90 5.46
N LEU A 2 -26.66 18.45 5.10
CA LEU A 2 -26.44 17.29 4.20
C LEU A 2 -27.00 15.95 4.73
N LEU A 3 -27.01 15.74 6.05
CA LEU A 3 -27.60 14.53 6.66
C LEU A 3 -29.14 14.43 6.52
N ALA A 4 -29.80 15.46 6.02
CA ALA A 4 -31.22 15.45 5.68
C ALA A 4 -31.51 14.77 4.31
N THR A 5 -30.47 14.60 3.47
CA THR A 5 -30.51 13.90 2.18
C THR A 5 -29.43 12.82 2.16
N PRO A 6 -29.70 11.63 2.74
CA PRO A 6 -28.66 10.62 2.98
C PRO A 6 -27.85 10.22 1.74
N SER A 7 -28.48 10.00 0.60
CA SER A 7 -27.78 9.61 -0.64
C SER A 7 -26.81 10.69 -1.14
N VAL A 8 -27.17 11.98 -1.02
CA VAL A 8 -26.26 13.09 -1.35
C VAL A 8 -25.08 13.12 -0.37
N ALA A 9 -25.36 12.86 0.91
CA ALA A 9 -24.34 12.80 1.95
C ALA A 9 -23.34 11.64 1.71
N VAL A 10 -23.84 10.46 1.31
CA VAL A 10 -23.01 9.29 0.95
C VAL A 10 -22.14 9.60 -0.29
N GLY A 11 -22.73 10.19 -1.34
CA GLY A 11 -21.98 10.60 -2.51
C GLY A 11 -20.83 11.58 -2.18
N ARG A 12 -21.08 12.53 -1.28
CA ARG A 12 -20.03 13.44 -0.79
C ARG A 12 -18.96 12.73 0.02
N ALA A 13 -19.35 11.80 0.89
CA ALA A 13 -18.40 10.98 1.65
C ALA A 13 -17.50 10.16 0.71
N MET A 14 -18.05 9.58 -0.36
CA MET A 14 -17.26 8.83 -1.34
C MET A 14 -16.27 9.72 -2.11
N LEU A 15 -16.67 10.92 -2.50
CA LEU A 15 -15.76 11.88 -3.13
C LEU A 15 -14.62 12.26 -2.18
N THR A 16 -14.94 12.55 -0.92
CA THR A 16 -13.93 12.86 0.11
C THR A 16 -12.97 11.69 0.35
N GLY A 17 -13.48 10.46 0.41
CA GLY A 17 -12.64 9.25 0.52
C GLY A 17 -11.76 9.04 -0.71
N SER A 18 -12.26 9.35 -1.91
CA SER A 18 -11.48 9.31 -3.15
C SER A 18 -10.36 10.34 -3.17
N ASP A 19 -10.62 11.57 -2.69
CA ASP A 19 -9.60 12.61 -2.55
C ASP A 19 -8.52 12.21 -1.54
N MET A 20 -8.94 11.65 -0.39
CA MET A 20 -8.02 11.10 0.62
C MET A 20 -7.11 10.01 0.03
N ALA A 21 -7.66 9.07 -0.71
CA ALA A 21 -6.91 8.00 -1.37
C ALA A 21 -5.88 8.56 -2.36
N GLU A 22 -6.23 9.60 -3.13
CA GLU A 22 -5.33 10.25 -4.08
C GLU A 22 -4.18 10.99 -3.37
N ILE A 23 -4.47 11.70 -2.27
CA ILE A 23 -3.45 12.36 -1.47
C ILE A 23 -2.48 11.32 -0.90
N CYS A 24 -3.00 10.19 -0.39
CA CYS A 24 -2.22 9.07 0.12
C CYS A 24 -1.29 8.49 -0.97
N ARG A 25 -1.80 8.20 -2.16
CA ARG A 25 -1.00 7.73 -3.32
C ARG A 25 0.13 8.70 -3.64
N THR A 26 -0.18 9.98 -3.77
CA THR A 26 0.80 11.01 -4.13
C THR A 26 1.87 11.15 -3.05
N ALA A 27 1.48 11.17 -1.76
CA ALA A 27 2.41 11.22 -0.64
C ALA A 27 3.40 10.05 -0.67
N LEU A 28 2.89 8.84 -0.90
CA LEU A 28 3.73 7.64 -0.94
C LEU A 28 4.72 7.65 -2.11
N LEU A 29 4.27 7.96 -3.33
CA LEU A 29 5.15 8.02 -4.50
C LEU A 29 6.23 9.10 -4.34
N GLN A 30 5.90 10.24 -3.75
CA GLN A 30 6.84 11.28 -3.42
C GLN A 30 7.85 10.83 -2.34
N ALA A 31 7.38 10.18 -1.27
CA ALA A 31 8.25 9.65 -0.23
C ALA A 31 9.24 8.61 -0.80
N MET A 32 8.78 7.70 -1.66
CA MET A 32 9.63 6.72 -2.32
C MET A 32 10.74 7.39 -3.14
N SER A 33 10.46 8.50 -3.82
CA SER A 33 11.46 9.23 -4.60
C SER A 33 12.60 9.79 -3.75
N THR A 34 12.32 10.21 -2.51
CA THR A 34 13.32 10.78 -1.59
C THR A 34 14.34 9.78 -1.09
N THR A 35 14.04 8.49 -1.11
CA THR A 35 14.97 7.43 -0.72
C THR A 35 16.16 7.29 -1.68
N ARG A 36 16.01 7.80 -2.91
CA ARG A 36 17.05 7.83 -3.94
C ARG A 36 17.75 9.17 -4.03
N VAL A 37 16.97 10.24 -4.02
CA VAL A 37 17.47 11.61 -4.10
C VAL A 37 16.69 12.45 -3.10
N TRP A 38 17.36 12.83 -2.01
CA TRP A 38 16.75 13.67 -1.00
C TRP A 38 16.30 15.02 -1.56
N ASN A 39 15.12 15.47 -1.12
CA ASN A 39 14.56 16.77 -1.48
C ASN A 39 13.73 17.29 -0.31
N ASP A 40 14.18 18.37 0.33
CA ASP A 40 13.52 18.97 1.50
C ASP A 40 12.08 19.40 1.20
N ALA A 41 11.82 19.99 0.03
CA ALA A 41 10.49 20.46 -0.34
C ALA A 41 9.51 19.28 -0.51
N ILE A 42 9.96 18.16 -1.08
CA ILE A 42 9.15 16.94 -1.20
C ILE A 42 8.90 16.33 0.18
N ALA A 43 9.91 16.28 1.05
CA ALA A 43 9.76 15.77 2.40
C ALA A 43 8.70 16.57 3.18
N ASP A 44 8.78 17.90 3.16
CA ASP A 44 7.79 18.80 3.79
C ASP A 44 6.39 18.61 3.19
N GLU A 45 6.29 18.38 1.89
CA GLU A 45 5.00 18.13 1.22
C GLU A 45 4.38 16.81 1.66
N VAL A 46 5.18 15.75 1.80
CA VAL A 46 4.70 14.44 2.29
C VAL A 46 4.16 14.57 3.71
N LEU A 47 4.85 15.29 4.60
CA LEU A 47 4.38 15.53 5.98
C LEU A 47 3.04 16.27 5.99
N ARG A 48 2.90 17.32 5.18
CA ARG A 48 1.61 18.03 5.05
C ARG A 48 0.49 17.17 4.49
N LYS A 49 0.80 16.25 3.59
CA LYS A 49 -0.18 15.32 3.03
C LYS A 49 -0.64 14.28 4.06
N GLU A 50 0.28 13.78 4.88
CA GLU A 50 -0.07 12.87 5.96
C GLU A 50 -0.96 13.57 7.00
N ASP A 51 -0.62 14.78 7.45
CA ASP A 51 -1.50 15.59 8.31
C ASP A 51 -2.90 15.76 7.70
N ALA A 52 -3.00 15.94 6.39
CA ALA A 52 -4.28 16.06 5.70
C ALA A 52 -5.04 14.73 5.68
N VAL A 53 -4.37 13.60 5.44
CA VAL A 53 -4.97 12.26 5.42
C VAL A 53 -5.50 11.89 6.80
N ASP A 54 -4.74 12.14 7.87
CA ASP A 54 -5.16 11.94 9.26
C ASP A 54 -6.43 12.76 9.58
N HIS A 55 -6.43 14.04 9.20
CA HIS A 55 -7.62 14.88 9.36
C HIS A 55 -8.84 14.36 8.57
N TYR A 56 -8.64 13.87 7.34
CA TYR A 56 -9.70 13.27 6.54
C TYR A 56 -10.27 12.03 7.21
N GLU A 57 -9.40 11.14 7.76
CA GLU A 57 -9.81 9.92 8.45
C GLU A 57 -10.71 10.24 9.64
N ASP A 58 -10.29 11.14 10.52
CA ASP A 58 -11.04 11.56 11.71
C ASP A 58 -12.43 12.14 11.36
N VAL A 59 -12.45 13.11 10.44
CA VAL A 59 -13.69 13.82 10.07
C VAL A 59 -14.64 12.88 9.31
N LEU A 60 -14.09 12.14 8.35
CA LEU A 60 -14.88 11.23 7.53
C LEU A 60 -15.40 10.05 8.37
N GLY A 61 -14.58 9.46 9.24
CA GLY A 61 -14.98 8.38 10.13
C GLY A 61 -16.14 8.78 11.04
N THR A 62 -16.05 9.93 11.70
CA THR A 62 -17.13 10.51 12.51
C THR A 62 -18.41 10.75 11.68
N TYR A 63 -18.25 11.21 10.45
CA TYR A 63 -19.37 11.48 9.56
C TYR A 63 -20.07 10.20 9.09
N LEU A 64 -19.29 9.18 8.73
CA LEU A 64 -19.78 7.88 8.30
C LEU A 64 -20.55 7.13 9.40
N VAL A 65 -20.11 7.20 10.66
CA VAL A 65 -20.85 6.65 11.80
C VAL A 65 -22.22 7.33 11.94
N LYS A 66 -22.32 8.65 11.72
CA LYS A 66 -23.60 9.35 11.72
C LYS A 66 -24.48 8.98 10.53
N LEU A 67 -23.89 8.69 9.39
CA LEU A 67 -24.61 8.23 8.20
C LEU A 67 -25.15 6.81 8.37
N SER A 68 -24.38 5.90 8.93
CA SER A 68 -24.79 4.50 9.15
C SER A 68 -26.03 4.36 10.05
N ALA A 69 -26.28 5.36 10.90
CA ALA A 69 -27.50 5.44 11.73
C ALA A 69 -28.75 5.95 10.96
N LYS A 70 -28.66 6.25 9.67
CA LYS A 70 -29.75 6.72 8.83
C LYS A 70 -30.36 5.56 8.03
N HIS A 71 -31.58 5.77 7.53
CA HIS A 71 -32.18 4.86 6.55
C HIS A 71 -31.49 5.06 5.19
N LEU A 72 -30.60 4.15 4.84
CA LEU A 72 -29.84 4.13 3.60
C LEU A 72 -30.41 3.10 2.62
N SER A 73 -30.26 3.36 1.32
CA SER A 73 -30.44 2.33 0.31
C SER A 73 -29.37 1.22 0.47
N VAL A 74 -29.58 0.07 -0.14
CA VAL A 74 -28.60 -1.03 -0.11
C VAL A 74 -27.24 -0.57 -0.67
N ASP A 75 -27.24 0.18 -1.76
CA ASP A 75 -26.02 0.65 -2.41
C ASP A 75 -25.32 1.75 -1.58
N ASP A 76 -26.09 2.68 -0.98
CA ASP A 76 -25.54 3.68 -0.06
C ASP A 76 -24.92 3.02 1.18
N ASN A 77 -25.56 1.97 1.69
CA ASN A 77 -25.06 1.21 2.84
C ASN A 77 -23.75 0.49 2.51
N ARG A 78 -23.63 -0.12 1.33
CA ARG A 78 -22.38 -0.70 0.83
C ARG A 78 -21.28 0.34 0.72
N THR A 79 -21.57 1.51 0.18
CA THR A 79 -20.59 2.61 0.07
C THR A 79 -20.09 3.07 1.44
N VAL A 80 -21.00 3.28 2.40
CA VAL A 80 -20.63 3.64 3.78
C VAL A 80 -19.77 2.55 4.43
N ASN A 81 -20.14 1.29 4.28
CA ASN A 81 -19.37 0.17 4.83
C ASN A 81 -17.99 0.05 4.19
N THR A 82 -17.88 0.21 2.86
CA THR A 82 -16.57 0.22 2.19
C THR A 82 -15.68 1.32 2.74
N LEU A 83 -16.19 2.54 2.89
CA LEU A 83 -15.43 3.65 3.45
C LEU A 83 -15.02 3.38 4.91
N LEU A 84 -15.92 2.93 5.76
CA LEU A 84 -15.63 2.62 7.17
C LEU A 84 -14.53 1.56 7.33
N HIS A 85 -14.46 0.59 6.41
CA HIS A 85 -13.47 -0.48 6.45
C HIS A 85 -12.13 -0.15 5.75
N THR A 86 -12.04 0.98 5.04
CA THR A 86 -10.87 1.27 4.19
C THR A 86 -10.12 2.55 4.58
N ILE A 87 -10.79 3.55 5.17
CA ILE A 87 -10.15 4.84 5.48
C ILE A 87 -8.96 4.71 6.42
N GLY A 88 -9.04 3.82 7.42
CA GLY A 88 -7.92 3.56 8.32
C GLY A 88 -6.71 2.92 7.64
N ASP A 89 -6.92 2.07 6.61
CA ASP A 89 -5.81 1.51 5.85
C ASP A 89 -5.13 2.58 4.96
N PHE A 90 -5.88 3.53 4.39
CA PHE A 90 -5.29 4.67 3.69
C PHE A 90 -4.48 5.57 4.63
N GLU A 91 -4.97 5.83 5.84
CA GLU A 91 -4.21 6.57 6.86
C GLU A 91 -2.89 5.84 7.16
N ARG A 92 -2.91 4.51 7.37
CA ARG A 92 -1.71 3.70 7.60
C ARG A 92 -0.72 3.74 6.44
N VAL A 93 -1.19 3.72 5.20
CA VAL A 93 -0.29 3.89 4.04
C VAL A 93 0.41 5.25 4.07
N SER A 94 -0.29 6.31 4.46
CA SER A 94 0.32 7.63 4.58
C SER A 94 1.29 7.74 5.76
N ASP A 95 1.05 7.08 6.90
CA ASP A 95 2.00 6.89 8.00
C ASP A 95 3.31 6.27 7.50
N HIS A 96 3.21 5.23 6.68
CA HIS A 96 4.40 4.58 6.09
C HIS A 96 5.13 5.49 5.10
N ALA A 97 4.44 6.41 4.41
CA ALA A 97 5.10 7.44 3.60
C ALA A 97 5.99 8.35 4.47
N VAL A 98 5.52 8.76 5.65
CA VAL A 98 6.33 9.53 6.61
C VAL A 98 7.50 8.70 7.14
N ASN A 99 7.32 7.41 7.41
CA ASN A 99 8.41 6.53 7.81
C ASN A 99 9.49 6.41 6.72
N LEU A 100 9.10 6.36 5.44
CA LEU A 100 10.04 6.39 4.32
C LEU A 100 10.82 7.71 4.25
N ILE A 101 10.18 8.86 4.55
CA ILE A 101 10.88 10.15 4.68
C ILE A 101 11.94 10.09 5.78
N LYS A 102 11.62 9.54 6.96
CA LYS A 102 12.59 9.38 8.06
C LYS A 102 13.77 8.49 7.66
N THR A 103 13.50 7.39 6.97
CA THR A 103 14.56 6.50 6.45
C THR A 103 15.39 7.20 5.37
N ALA A 104 14.78 7.98 4.48
CA ALA A 104 15.50 8.76 3.48
C ALA A 104 16.38 9.85 4.11
N GLU A 105 15.91 10.48 5.19
CA GLU A 105 16.68 11.42 5.98
C GLU A 105 17.91 10.75 6.60
N GLU A 106 17.76 9.56 7.16
CA GLU A 106 18.86 8.76 7.71
C GLU A 106 19.86 8.37 6.62
N ILE A 107 19.41 7.96 5.43
CA ILE A 107 20.28 7.67 4.26
C ILE A 107 21.12 8.89 3.92
N ARG A 108 20.50 10.07 3.85
CA ARG A 108 21.19 11.35 3.60
C ARG A 108 22.22 11.67 4.68
N ASP A 109 21.80 11.66 5.94
CA ASP A 109 22.62 12.14 7.07
C ASP A 109 23.81 11.23 7.33
N LYS A 110 23.66 9.93 7.14
CA LYS A 110 24.74 8.94 7.25
C LYS A 110 25.51 8.74 5.95
N SER A 111 25.15 9.43 4.87
CA SER A 111 25.75 9.28 3.54
C SER A 111 25.79 7.82 3.06
N ILE A 112 24.70 7.09 3.32
CA ILE A 112 24.56 5.68 2.93
C ILE A 112 24.49 5.56 1.41
N LYS A 113 25.35 4.70 0.85
CA LYS A 113 25.38 4.38 -0.57
C LYS A 113 25.20 2.87 -0.74
N PHE A 114 24.05 2.48 -1.26
CA PHE A 114 23.81 1.10 -1.65
C PHE A 114 24.64 0.73 -2.89
N SER A 115 25.04 -0.54 -2.99
CA SER A 115 25.68 -1.05 -4.22
C SER A 115 24.72 -1.02 -5.41
N ASP A 116 25.25 -1.09 -6.63
CA ASP A 116 24.44 -1.13 -7.84
C ASP A 116 23.47 -2.33 -7.85
N GLU A 117 23.91 -3.49 -7.32
CA GLU A 117 23.09 -4.67 -7.18
C GLU A 117 21.93 -4.44 -6.20
N ALA A 118 22.22 -3.85 -5.03
CA ALA A 118 21.17 -3.52 -4.04
C ALA A 118 20.18 -2.50 -4.58
N LEU A 119 20.65 -1.50 -5.35
CA LEU A 119 19.81 -0.54 -6.03
C LEU A 119 18.93 -1.20 -7.11
N GLY A 120 19.49 -2.18 -7.83
CA GLY A 120 18.76 -2.99 -8.79
C GLY A 120 17.63 -3.79 -8.12
N ASP A 121 17.93 -4.48 -7.02
CA ASP A 121 16.95 -5.24 -6.23
C ASP A 121 15.84 -4.32 -5.70
N LEU A 122 16.21 -3.19 -5.09
CA LEU A 122 15.24 -2.20 -4.59
C LEU A 122 14.36 -1.64 -5.72
N SER A 123 14.93 -1.40 -6.91
CA SER A 123 14.15 -0.86 -8.04
C SER A 123 13.04 -1.81 -8.49
N VAL A 124 13.28 -3.12 -8.47
CA VAL A 124 12.26 -4.13 -8.78
C VAL A 124 11.16 -4.14 -7.72
N LEU A 125 11.52 -4.15 -6.44
CA LEU A 125 10.56 -4.12 -5.35
C LEU A 125 9.73 -2.83 -5.37
N GLU A 126 10.38 -1.68 -5.53
CA GLU A 126 9.70 -0.38 -5.58
C GLU A 126 8.72 -0.29 -6.75
N ALA A 127 9.06 -0.85 -7.90
CA ALA A 127 8.14 -0.92 -9.04
C ALA A 127 6.88 -1.74 -8.71
N ALA A 128 7.02 -2.86 -7.98
CA ALA A 128 5.89 -3.66 -7.53
C ALA A 128 5.03 -2.92 -6.49
N VAL A 129 5.65 -2.21 -5.55
CA VAL A 129 4.95 -1.40 -4.54
C VAL A 129 4.19 -0.25 -5.19
N GLN A 130 4.79 0.45 -6.16
CA GLN A 130 4.10 1.49 -6.92
C GLN A 130 2.90 0.92 -7.70
N ASP A 131 3.05 -0.24 -8.31
CA ASP A 131 1.98 -0.90 -9.06
C ASP A 131 0.80 -1.27 -8.15
N ILE A 132 1.07 -1.86 -6.97
CA ILE A 132 0.00 -2.26 -6.04
C ILE A 132 -0.76 -1.04 -5.50
N VAL A 133 -0.07 0.04 -5.14
CA VAL A 133 -0.69 1.28 -4.66
C VAL A 133 -1.56 1.91 -5.75
N ASN A 134 -1.04 2.05 -6.97
CA ASN A 134 -1.79 2.61 -8.09
C ASN A 134 -3.06 1.80 -8.39
N ARG A 135 -2.94 0.46 -8.44
CA ARG A 135 -4.10 -0.42 -8.66
C ARG A 135 -5.13 -0.34 -7.56
N THR A 136 -4.69 -0.25 -6.30
CA THR A 136 -5.57 -0.18 -5.14
C THR A 136 -6.36 1.13 -5.14
N VAL A 137 -5.70 2.27 -5.34
CA VAL A 137 -6.37 3.57 -5.38
C VAL A 137 -7.33 3.65 -6.57
N ASP A 138 -6.91 3.19 -7.75
CA ASP A 138 -7.77 3.18 -8.95
C ASP A 138 -9.00 2.28 -8.76
N ALA A 139 -8.83 1.09 -8.20
CA ALA A 139 -9.93 0.17 -7.92
C ALA A 139 -10.92 0.78 -6.89
N PHE A 140 -10.38 1.40 -5.84
CA PHE A 140 -11.19 2.05 -4.80
C PHE A 140 -12.00 3.23 -5.37
N GLN A 141 -11.37 4.14 -6.10
CA GLN A 141 -12.02 5.32 -6.67
C GLN A 141 -13.12 4.95 -7.67
N LYS A 142 -12.96 3.85 -8.41
CA LYS A 142 -13.92 3.36 -9.40
C LYS A 142 -14.96 2.38 -8.80
N GLY A 143 -14.78 1.94 -7.57
CA GLY A 143 -15.59 0.86 -7.00
C GLY A 143 -15.44 -0.46 -7.76
N ASP A 144 -14.29 -0.70 -8.39
CA ASP A 144 -14.04 -1.85 -9.26
C ASP A 144 -13.56 -3.06 -8.45
N THR A 145 -14.51 -3.91 -8.05
CA THR A 145 -14.23 -5.15 -7.31
C THR A 145 -13.50 -6.20 -8.14
N TYR A 146 -13.64 -6.18 -9.47
CA TYR A 146 -12.86 -7.09 -10.33
C TYR A 146 -11.38 -6.70 -10.36
N ALA A 147 -11.08 -5.39 -10.40
CA ALA A 147 -9.72 -4.89 -10.23
C ALA A 147 -9.17 -5.20 -8.83
N ALA A 148 -9.99 -5.05 -7.78
CA ALA A 148 -9.62 -5.38 -6.41
C ALA A 148 -9.15 -6.84 -6.24
N LYS A 149 -9.79 -7.81 -6.91
CA LYS A 149 -9.38 -9.23 -6.90
C LYS A 149 -7.99 -9.51 -7.48
N LYS A 150 -7.34 -8.52 -8.08
CA LYS A 150 -5.98 -8.64 -8.64
C LYS A 150 -4.91 -8.11 -7.67
N ILE A 151 -5.30 -7.55 -6.54
CA ILE A 151 -4.39 -6.92 -5.57
C ILE A 151 -3.68 -7.96 -4.72
N GLU A 152 -4.42 -8.92 -4.13
CA GLU A 152 -3.84 -9.95 -3.27
C GLU A 152 -2.75 -10.79 -3.95
N PRO A 153 -2.90 -11.26 -5.21
CA PRO A 153 -1.81 -11.94 -5.90
C PRO A 153 -0.54 -11.06 -6.04
N LEU A 154 -0.70 -9.75 -6.22
CA LEU A 154 0.42 -8.81 -6.30
C LEU A 154 1.06 -8.57 -4.94
N GLU A 155 0.26 -8.50 -3.87
CA GLU A 155 0.77 -8.41 -2.50
C GLU A 155 1.66 -9.61 -2.16
N GLN A 156 1.24 -10.83 -2.49
CA GLN A 156 2.05 -12.03 -2.26
C GLN A 156 3.36 -12.02 -3.07
N VAL A 157 3.37 -11.40 -4.25
CA VAL A 157 4.60 -11.18 -5.02
C VAL A 157 5.50 -10.17 -4.29
N VAL A 158 4.96 -9.08 -3.77
CA VAL A 158 5.72 -8.10 -2.97
C VAL A 158 6.36 -8.77 -1.75
N ASP A 159 5.63 -9.59 -1.01
CA ASP A 159 6.15 -10.38 0.11
C ASP A 159 7.33 -11.28 -0.30
N GLY A 160 7.17 -11.96 -1.44
CA GLY A 160 8.22 -12.79 -2.01
C GLY A 160 9.47 -11.97 -2.36
N LEU A 161 9.29 -10.80 -2.97
CA LEU A 161 10.38 -9.88 -3.31
C LEU A 161 11.10 -9.36 -2.06
N VAL A 162 10.37 -8.98 -1.02
CA VAL A 162 10.96 -8.54 0.27
C VAL A 162 11.86 -9.62 0.85
N ARG A 163 11.36 -10.87 0.93
CA ARG A 163 12.16 -12.00 1.43
C ARG A 163 13.41 -12.23 0.60
N GLU A 164 13.31 -12.13 -0.71
CA GLU A 164 14.44 -12.33 -1.60
C GLU A 164 15.47 -11.20 -1.49
N VAL A 165 15.08 -9.94 -1.38
CA VAL A 165 16.00 -8.82 -1.12
C VAL A 165 16.76 -9.03 0.19
N LYS A 166 16.07 -9.46 1.27
CA LYS A 166 16.73 -9.82 2.54
C LYS A 166 17.78 -10.92 2.37
N SER A 167 17.43 -11.99 1.65
CA SER A 167 18.35 -13.11 1.37
C SER A 167 19.58 -12.66 0.57
N ARG A 168 19.40 -11.85 -0.47
CA ARG A 168 20.49 -11.30 -1.29
C ARG A 168 21.40 -10.36 -0.48
N HIS A 169 20.81 -9.56 0.41
CA HIS A 169 21.59 -8.70 1.32
C HIS A 169 22.47 -9.53 2.27
N ILE A 170 21.93 -10.62 2.85
CA ILE A 170 22.71 -11.53 3.70
C ILE A 170 23.88 -12.15 2.92
N ALA A 171 23.66 -12.57 1.68
CA ALA A 171 24.74 -13.10 0.83
C ALA A 171 25.82 -12.04 0.58
N ARG A 172 25.47 -10.78 0.31
CA ARG A 172 26.43 -9.68 0.17
C ARG A 172 27.21 -9.39 1.48
N LEU A 173 26.54 -9.46 2.64
CA LEU A 173 27.21 -9.34 3.95
C LEU A 173 28.25 -10.45 4.16
N GLN A 174 27.88 -11.70 3.86
CA GLN A 174 28.80 -12.84 4.00
C GLN A 174 29.99 -12.76 3.05
N ALA A 175 29.78 -12.18 1.86
CA ALA A 175 30.85 -11.92 0.90
C ALA A 175 31.70 -10.67 1.24
N GLY A 176 31.40 -9.94 2.32
CA GLY A 176 32.09 -8.70 2.69
C GLY A 176 31.80 -7.52 1.75
N ALA A 177 30.77 -7.61 0.93
CA ALA A 177 30.40 -6.60 -0.07
C ALA A 177 29.50 -5.47 0.48
N CYS A 178 29.00 -5.60 1.70
CA CYS A 178 28.26 -4.55 2.39
C CYS A 178 28.48 -4.60 3.90
N THR A 179 27.94 -3.60 4.63
CA THR A 179 28.07 -3.48 6.07
C THR A 179 26.74 -3.75 6.78
N ILE A 180 26.81 -4.15 8.06
CA ILE A 180 25.63 -4.38 8.91
C ILE A 180 24.80 -3.10 9.04
N GLU A 181 25.45 -1.92 9.10
CA GLU A 181 24.75 -0.63 9.23
C GLU A 181 23.81 -0.37 8.05
N TYR A 182 24.22 -0.70 6.83
CA TYR A 182 23.36 -0.59 5.65
C TYR A 182 22.17 -1.56 5.71
N GLY A 183 22.35 -2.70 6.39
CA GLY A 183 21.30 -3.69 6.61
C GLY A 183 20.14 -3.15 7.45
N PHE A 184 20.40 -2.33 8.46
CA PHE A 184 19.32 -1.73 9.27
C PHE A 184 18.43 -0.78 8.45
N VAL A 185 19.07 0.11 7.70
CA VAL A 185 18.33 1.05 6.84
C VAL A 185 17.58 0.32 5.71
N LEU A 186 18.20 -0.71 5.15
CA LEU A 186 17.54 -1.57 4.16
C LEU A 186 16.31 -2.26 4.77
N ASP A 187 16.42 -2.83 5.98
CA ASP A 187 15.31 -3.51 6.64
C ASP A 187 14.15 -2.55 6.96
N ASP A 188 14.45 -1.30 7.32
CA ASP A 188 13.43 -0.26 7.49
C ASP A 188 12.67 0.02 6.19
N LEU A 189 13.38 0.15 5.05
CA LEU A 189 12.73 0.30 3.74
C LEU A 189 11.84 -0.91 3.43
N LEU A 190 12.37 -2.12 3.58
CA LEU A 190 11.67 -3.36 3.27
C LEU A 190 10.41 -3.54 4.12
N THR A 191 10.52 -3.25 5.42
CA THR A 191 9.39 -3.33 6.36
C THR A 191 8.27 -2.36 5.96
N ASN A 192 8.61 -1.12 5.60
CA ASN A 192 7.61 -0.15 5.16
C ASN A 192 6.95 -0.59 3.83
N TYR A 193 7.72 -1.09 2.86
CA TYR A 193 7.16 -1.56 1.59
C TYR A 193 6.23 -2.77 1.76
N GLU A 194 6.58 -3.73 2.62
CA GLU A 194 5.74 -4.86 2.98
C GLU A 194 4.42 -4.41 3.61
N ARG A 195 4.48 -3.52 4.61
CA ARG A 195 3.29 -2.99 5.28
C ARG A 195 2.37 -2.19 4.36
N ILE A 196 2.93 -1.42 3.44
CA ILE A 196 2.15 -0.71 2.43
C ILE A 196 1.36 -1.69 1.56
N ALA A 197 1.99 -2.78 1.12
CA ALA A 197 1.31 -3.82 0.35
C ALA A 197 0.23 -4.54 1.15
N ASP A 198 0.48 -4.84 2.45
CA ASP A 198 -0.50 -5.39 3.38
C ASP A 198 -1.77 -4.51 3.45
N HIS A 199 -1.61 -3.19 3.64
CA HIS A 199 -2.73 -2.26 3.70
C HIS A 199 -3.48 -2.16 2.37
N CYS A 200 -2.78 -2.21 1.24
CA CYS A 200 -3.41 -2.29 -0.08
C CYS A 200 -4.28 -3.55 -0.22
N SER A 201 -3.79 -4.70 0.23
CA SER A 201 -4.55 -5.95 0.27
C SER A 201 -5.78 -5.82 1.17
N ASN A 202 -5.66 -5.24 2.36
CA ASN A 202 -6.79 -5.02 3.27
C ASN A 202 -7.89 -4.17 2.62
N ILE A 203 -7.53 -3.09 1.92
CA ILE A 203 -8.47 -2.25 1.18
C ILE A 203 -9.21 -3.06 0.12
N ALA A 204 -8.48 -3.83 -0.68
CA ALA A 204 -9.05 -4.65 -1.74
C ALA A 204 -10.00 -5.72 -1.19
N VAL A 205 -9.63 -6.39 -0.10
CA VAL A 205 -10.45 -7.40 0.58
C VAL A 205 -11.72 -6.78 1.12
N ALA A 206 -11.65 -5.63 1.79
CA ALA A 206 -12.82 -4.93 2.30
C ALA A 206 -13.81 -4.58 1.17
N MET A 207 -13.31 -4.10 0.02
CA MET A 207 -14.15 -3.83 -1.16
C MET A 207 -14.89 -5.09 -1.64
N ILE A 208 -14.19 -6.22 -1.71
CA ILE A 208 -14.75 -7.49 -2.21
C ILE A 208 -15.79 -8.05 -1.24
N GLU A 209 -15.50 -8.02 0.06
CA GLU A 209 -16.39 -8.55 1.11
C GLU A 209 -17.68 -7.76 1.22
N VAL A 210 -17.59 -6.44 1.22
CA VAL A 210 -18.78 -5.56 1.23
C VAL A 210 -19.62 -5.82 -0.01
N ALA A 211 -19.03 -5.99 -1.19
CA ALA A 211 -19.75 -6.29 -2.43
C ALA A 211 -20.45 -7.66 -2.41
N ALA A 212 -19.88 -8.63 -1.69
CA ALA A 212 -20.44 -9.98 -1.54
C ALA A 212 -21.41 -10.13 -0.36
N ASP A 213 -21.68 -9.04 0.39
CA ASP A 213 -22.40 -9.05 1.66
C ASP A 213 -21.85 -10.08 2.69
N LYS A 214 -20.56 -10.36 2.62
CA LYS A 214 -19.82 -11.24 3.52
C LYS A 214 -18.87 -10.40 4.35
N PHE A 215 -18.97 -10.47 5.67
CA PHE A 215 -18.18 -9.67 6.61
C PHE A 215 -17.08 -10.48 7.31
N ASP A 216 -16.68 -11.62 6.79
CA ASP A 216 -15.63 -12.43 7.38
C ASP A 216 -14.33 -12.36 6.55
N THR A 217 -13.53 -11.30 6.85
CA THR A 217 -12.23 -11.02 6.23
C THR A 217 -11.26 -12.20 6.36
N HIS A 218 -11.33 -12.91 7.48
CA HIS A 218 -10.45 -14.06 7.74
C HIS A 218 -10.81 -15.28 6.88
N GLU A 219 -12.10 -15.51 6.66
CA GLU A 219 -12.54 -16.63 5.81
C GLU A 219 -12.16 -16.40 4.34
N TYR A 220 -12.33 -15.18 3.83
CA TYR A 220 -11.92 -14.83 2.46
C TYR A 220 -10.41 -14.95 2.27
N LEU A 221 -9.61 -14.36 3.16
CA LEU A 221 -8.14 -14.45 3.09
C LEU A 221 -7.64 -15.90 3.20
N ASN A 222 -8.24 -16.71 4.05
CA ASN A 222 -7.91 -18.14 4.16
C ASN A 222 -8.28 -18.88 2.89
N THR A 223 -9.42 -18.60 2.27
CA THR A 223 -9.84 -19.20 1.01
C THR A 223 -8.91 -18.82 -0.14
N VAL A 224 -8.45 -17.57 -0.17
CA VAL A 224 -7.54 -17.04 -1.20
C VAL A 224 -6.10 -17.51 -0.99
N LYS A 225 -5.61 -17.53 0.26
CA LYS A 225 -4.22 -17.96 0.59
C LYS A 225 -4.02 -19.48 0.52
N HIS A 226 -5.09 -20.27 0.61
CA HIS A 226 -5.04 -21.73 0.66
C HIS A 226 -5.87 -22.39 -0.45
N GLY A 227 -6.49 -21.62 -1.32
CA GLY A 227 -7.51 -22.11 -2.23
C GLY A 227 -7.00 -22.43 -3.63
N ASP A 228 -7.61 -23.45 -4.22
CA ASP A 228 -7.50 -23.90 -5.61
C ASP A 228 -8.04 -22.87 -6.64
N ASP A 229 -7.85 -21.56 -6.43
CA ASP A 229 -8.30 -20.58 -7.42
C ASP A 229 -7.28 -20.45 -8.56
N VAL A 230 -7.51 -21.19 -9.63
CA VAL A 230 -6.74 -21.15 -10.88
C VAL A 230 -6.53 -19.72 -11.40
N LYS A 231 -7.48 -18.80 -11.15
CA LYS A 231 -7.34 -17.39 -11.54
C LYS A 231 -6.36 -16.64 -10.66
N PHE A 232 -6.31 -16.99 -9.37
CA PHE A 232 -5.33 -16.42 -8.44
C PHE A 232 -3.92 -16.84 -8.84
N GLU A 233 -3.67 -18.13 -8.97
CA GLU A 233 -2.37 -18.68 -9.38
C GLU A 233 -1.89 -18.09 -10.71
N ARG A 234 -2.78 -17.99 -11.70
CA ARG A 234 -2.44 -17.37 -12.99
C ARG A 234 -2.05 -15.89 -12.87
N ARG A 235 -2.70 -15.14 -11.96
CA ARG A 235 -2.37 -13.74 -11.69
C ARG A 235 -1.05 -13.63 -10.95
N TYR A 236 -0.86 -14.45 -9.94
CA TYR A 236 0.38 -14.53 -9.16
C TYR A 236 1.59 -14.82 -10.06
N GLU A 237 1.53 -15.87 -10.87
CA GLU A 237 2.61 -16.21 -11.81
C GLU A 237 2.88 -15.10 -12.84
N LYS A 238 1.85 -14.41 -13.30
CA LYS A 238 2.00 -13.25 -14.17
C LYS A 238 2.77 -12.12 -13.51
N TYR A 239 2.44 -11.78 -12.27
CA TYR A 239 3.15 -10.73 -11.51
C TYR A 239 4.57 -11.18 -11.16
N ARG A 240 4.75 -12.42 -10.71
CA ARG A 240 6.06 -12.99 -10.42
C ARG A 240 6.98 -12.94 -11.63
N GLY A 241 6.48 -13.27 -12.82
CA GLY A 241 7.25 -13.17 -14.05
C GLY A 241 7.55 -11.73 -14.50
N ARG A 242 6.74 -10.76 -14.05
CA ARG A 242 6.95 -9.33 -14.35
C ARG A 242 8.01 -8.68 -13.47
N TYR A 243 8.05 -9.06 -12.19
CA TYR A 243 8.97 -8.51 -11.21
C TYR A 243 10.07 -9.51 -10.89
N THR A 244 11.11 -9.52 -11.71
CA THR A 244 12.27 -10.42 -11.56
C THR A 244 13.52 -9.61 -11.26
N PHE A 245 14.35 -10.13 -10.35
CA PHE A 245 15.62 -9.51 -10.01
C PHE A 245 16.68 -9.73 -11.13
N PRO A 246 17.64 -8.79 -11.26
CA PRO A 246 18.83 -9.03 -12.06
C PRO A 246 19.59 -10.26 -11.55
N PRO A 247 20.36 -10.96 -12.40
CA PRO A 247 21.24 -12.04 -11.96
C PRO A 247 22.22 -11.55 -10.88
N GLU A 248 22.48 -12.37 -9.86
CA GLU A 248 23.51 -12.06 -8.86
C GLU A 248 24.92 -12.20 -9.47
N ALA A 249 25.75 -11.21 -9.24
CA ALA A 249 27.15 -11.24 -9.71
C ALA A 249 28.03 -12.24 -8.93
N TYR A 250 27.53 -12.86 -7.86
CA TYR A 250 28.27 -13.71 -6.92
C TYR A 250 27.77 -15.15 -6.86
N SER A 251 26.98 -15.62 -7.81
CA SER A 251 26.52 -17.01 -7.91
C SER A 251 27.50 -17.85 -8.73
N GLU A 252 28.77 -17.95 -8.29
CA GLU A 252 29.69 -19.02 -8.70
C GLU A 252 30.37 -19.66 -7.47
#